data_a00929bbbc7d5ae5745ddbdf8014d9f0
#
_entry.id   a00929bbbc7d5ae5745ddbdf8014d9f0
#
_cell.length_a   1.000
_cell.length_b   1.000
_cell.length_c   1.000
_cell.angle_alpha   90.00
_cell.angle_beta   90.00
_cell.angle_gamma   90.00
#
_symmetry.space_group_name_H-M   'P 1'
#
loop_
_entity.id
_entity.type
_entity.pdbx_description
1 polymer ?
#
loop_
_entity_poly.entity_id
_entity_poly.type
_entity_poly.pdbx_seq_one_letter_code
_entity_poly.pdbx_strand_id
1 'polypeptide(L)'
;GTRYSHSDLNNTLTALEALYYSRHLVKDAPDAGKDLNWKAAIEFIQNCQNLKSHNKQPWVSDDPENKGGFIYFPGKSMAGVAKDANGRTALRSYGSISYAGMLSYAYAQLDKSDPRVKAVREWLIKNYTLEENPAMGAQGLYYYYYLMTKALTIYGTDMLELPNGKKVDWRKDLALKLMGNQAQDGSWVNQKSARWWESEKPLVTAYSLISLSLIHRGQ
;
A
#
# COMPACT_ATOMS: atom_id res chain seq x y z
N GLY A 1 -12.86 18.28 -21.27
CA GLY A 1 -12.38 17.83 -19.99
C GLY A 1 -10.88 17.69 -20.04
N THR A 2 -10.17 18.41 -19.20
CA THR A 2 -8.72 18.26 -19.02
C THR A 2 -8.45 16.83 -18.55
N ARG A 3 -7.91 16.00 -19.43
CA ARG A 3 -7.36 14.69 -19.04
C ARG A 3 -6.15 14.97 -18.16
N TYR A 4 -6.26 14.66 -16.87
CA TYR A 4 -5.12 14.64 -15.98
C TYR A 4 -4.18 13.52 -16.44
N SER A 5 -3.11 13.86 -17.16
CA SER A 5 -2.07 12.93 -17.54
C SER A 5 -0.99 12.92 -16.43
N HIS A 6 -1.25 12.23 -15.35
CA HIS A 6 -0.23 11.96 -14.33
C HIS A 6 -0.21 10.48 -14.01
N SER A 7 0.98 9.95 -13.75
CA SER A 7 1.15 8.63 -13.16
C SER A 7 0.77 8.70 -11.68
N ASP A 8 0.12 7.66 -11.18
CA ASP A 8 -0.15 7.48 -9.75
C ASP A 8 0.32 6.10 -9.26
N LEU A 9 0.48 5.98 -7.95
CA LEU A 9 1.08 4.79 -7.36
C LEU A 9 0.19 3.55 -7.45
N ASN A 10 -1.15 3.69 -7.43
CA ASN A 10 -2.05 2.54 -7.55
C ASN A 10 -2.01 1.93 -8.96
N ASN A 11 -2.09 2.76 -10.00
CA ASN A 11 -1.97 2.28 -11.38
C ASN A 11 -0.55 1.74 -11.66
N THR A 12 0.48 2.39 -11.11
CA THR A 12 1.87 1.91 -11.21
C THR A 12 2.03 0.55 -10.54
N LEU A 13 1.48 0.36 -9.33
CA LEU A 13 1.48 -0.94 -8.65
C LEU A 13 0.86 -2.04 -9.53
N THR A 14 -0.33 -1.79 -10.08
CA THR A 14 -1.03 -2.77 -10.92
C THR A 14 -0.22 -3.13 -12.17
N ALA A 15 0.41 -2.15 -12.80
CA ALA A 15 1.29 -2.38 -13.94
C ALA A 15 2.53 -3.20 -13.56
N LEU A 16 3.20 -2.85 -12.44
CA LEU A 16 4.36 -3.58 -11.95
C LEU A 16 4.03 -5.02 -11.58
N GLU A 17 2.87 -5.26 -10.95
CA GLU A 17 2.40 -6.60 -10.65
C GLU A 17 2.22 -7.43 -11.93
N ALA A 18 1.51 -6.90 -12.91
CA ALA A 18 1.30 -7.57 -14.18
C ALA A 18 2.62 -7.90 -14.90
N LEU A 19 3.54 -6.94 -14.96
CA LEU A 19 4.84 -7.09 -15.58
C LEU A 19 5.75 -8.08 -14.82
N TYR A 20 5.70 -8.06 -13.49
CA TYR A 20 6.45 -9.00 -12.67
C TYR A 20 6.02 -10.45 -12.95
N TYR A 21 4.73 -10.73 -12.96
CA TYR A 21 4.20 -12.07 -13.22
C TYR A 21 4.33 -12.52 -14.68
N SER A 22 4.31 -11.60 -15.64
CA SER A 22 4.50 -11.92 -17.06
C SER A 22 5.95 -11.94 -17.53
N ARG A 23 6.90 -11.53 -16.68
CA ARG A 23 8.33 -11.41 -17.05
C ARG A 23 8.91 -12.70 -17.62
N HIS A 24 8.48 -13.85 -17.11
CA HIS A 24 8.94 -15.15 -17.60
C HIS A 24 8.55 -15.42 -19.06
N LEU A 25 7.46 -14.81 -19.56
CA LEU A 25 6.98 -14.99 -20.95
C LEU A 25 7.91 -14.31 -21.97
N VAL A 26 8.64 -13.30 -21.54
CA VAL A 26 9.53 -12.51 -22.42
C VAL A 26 11.01 -12.82 -22.21
N LYS A 27 11.35 -13.64 -21.21
CA LYS A 27 12.73 -13.94 -20.82
C LYS A 27 13.53 -14.59 -21.97
N ASP A 28 12.85 -15.41 -22.77
CA ASP A 28 13.46 -16.15 -23.89
C ASP A 28 13.03 -15.60 -25.27
N ALA A 29 12.39 -14.40 -25.31
CA ALA A 29 12.01 -13.77 -26.56
C ALA A 29 13.24 -13.27 -27.34
N PRO A 30 13.20 -13.23 -28.70
CA PRO A 30 14.30 -12.74 -29.53
C PRO A 30 14.78 -11.32 -29.16
N ASP A 31 13.91 -10.52 -28.57
CA ASP A 31 14.16 -9.16 -28.07
C ASP A 31 14.35 -9.09 -26.54
N ALA A 32 14.72 -10.18 -25.87
CA ALA A 32 14.84 -10.29 -24.42
C ALA A 32 15.82 -9.25 -23.78
N GLY A 33 16.62 -8.55 -24.58
CA GLY A 33 17.46 -7.44 -24.12
C GLY A 33 16.69 -6.15 -23.81
N LYS A 34 15.37 -6.08 -24.10
CA LYS A 34 14.52 -4.93 -23.81
C LYS A 34 13.66 -5.21 -22.59
N ASP A 35 14.26 -5.32 -21.41
CA ASP A 35 13.52 -5.37 -20.16
C ASP A 35 12.92 -4.00 -19.82
N LEU A 36 11.92 -4.00 -18.93
CA LEU A 36 11.33 -2.78 -18.38
C LEU A 36 12.42 -1.90 -17.76
N ASN A 37 12.27 -0.59 -17.86
CA ASN A 37 13.15 0.33 -17.13
C ASN A 37 12.81 0.36 -15.63
N TRP A 38 13.19 -0.71 -14.94
CA TRP A 38 12.96 -0.88 -13.50
C TRP A 38 13.55 0.26 -12.66
N LYS A 39 14.65 0.86 -13.12
CA LYS A 39 15.25 2.02 -12.45
C LYS A 39 14.29 3.22 -12.46
N ALA A 40 13.68 3.53 -13.59
CA ALA A 40 12.71 4.61 -13.69
C ALA A 40 11.43 4.32 -12.86
N ALA A 41 10.99 3.08 -12.84
CA ALA A 41 9.87 2.66 -12.00
C ALA A 41 10.18 2.86 -10.51
N ILE A 42 11.35 2.42 -10.04
CA ILE A 42 11.80 2.60 -8.67
C ILE A 42 11.93 4.09 -8.32
N GLU A 43 12.44 4.91 -9.23
CA GLU A 43 12.55 6.36 -9.02
C GLU A 43 11.17 7.01 -8.86
N PHE A 44 10.18 6.63 -9.67
CA PHE A 44 8.81 7.11 -9.51
C PHE A 44 8.23 6.71 -8.15
N ILE A 45 8.34 5.44 -7.75
CA ILE A 45 7.85 4.94 -6.46
C ILE A 45 8.53 5.71 -5.31
N GLN A 46 9.84 5.87 -5.36
CA GLN A 46 10.62 6.62 -4.38
C GLN A 46 10.17 8.08 -4.27
N ASN A 47 9.81 8.72 -5.40
CA ASN A 47 9.27 10.08 -5.42
C ASN A 47 7.85 10.20 -4.86
N CYS A 48 7.20 9.08 -4.49
CA CYS A 48 5.95 9.07 -3.73
C CYS A 48 6.18 8.81 -2.22
N GLN A 49 7.40 8.54 -1.77
CA GLN A 49 7.70 8.21 -0.37
C GLN A 49 8.13 9.43 0.45
N ASN A 50 7.62 9.56 1.68
CA ASN A 50 8.11 10.52 2.66
C ASN A 50 9.42 10.03 3.29
N LEU A 51 10.53 10.15 2.55
CA LEU A 51 11.85 9.74 3.00
C LEU A 51 12.94 10.64 2.42
N LYS A 52 13.36 11.67 3.16
CA LYS A 52 14.32 12.71 2.70
C LYS A 52 15.65 12.19 2.22
N SER A 53 16.11 11.03 2.72
CA SER A 53 17.36 10.42 2.26
C SER A 53 17.29 10.05 0.79
N HIS A 54 16.10 9.72 0.26
CA HIS A 54 15.90 9.23 -1.11
C HIS A 54 14.99 10.11 -1.96
N ASN A 55 14.10 10.88 -1.35
CA ASN A 55 13.17 11.76 -2.06
C ASN A 55 13.47 13.24 -1.75
N LYS A 56 13.85 14.00 -2.76
CA LYS A 56 14.26 15.42 -2.64
C LYS A 56 13.14 16.41 -2.94
N GLN A 57 11.92 15.94 -3.11
CA GLN A 57 10.77 16.80 -3.34
C GLN A 57 10.51 17.76 -2.15
N PRO A 58 10.08 19.00 -2.39
CA PRO A 58 9.98 20.01 -1.32
C PRO A 58 8.93 19.73 -0.25
N TRP A 59 7.96 18.86 -0.55
CA TRP A 59 6.87 18.47 0.35
C TRP A 59 7.24 17.30 1.27
N VAL A 60 8.40 16.65 1.05
CA VAL A 60 8.80 15.47 1.84
C VAL A 60 9.07 15.87 3.27
N SER A 61 8.53 15.10 4.20
CA SER A 61 8.69 15.29 5.63
C SER A 61 9.34 14.07 6.29
N ASP A 62 10.24 14.32 7.23
CA ASP A 62 10.79 13.32 8.14
C ASP A 62 10.12 13.35 9.51
N ASP A 63 8.99 14.06 9.65
CA ASP A 63 8.28 14.01 10.91
C ASP A 63 7.81 12.57 11.19
N PRO A 64 7.77 12.16 12.48
CA PRO A 64 7.49 10.77 12.86
C PRO A 64 6.15 10.22 12.37
N GLU A 65 5.20 11.09 12.01
CA GLU A 65 3.88 10.67 11.53
C GLU A 65 3.86 10.32 10.05
N ASN A 66 4.78 10.92 9.27
CA ASN A 66 4.81 10.75 7.82
C ASN A 66 6.00 9.95 7.32
N LYS A 67 7.14 9.99 8.05
CA LYS A 67 8.40 9.39 7.64
C LYS A 67 8.27 7.91 7.31
N GLY A 68 8.64 7.56 6.08
CA GLY A 68 8.62 6.19 5.55
C GLY A 68 7.36 5.84 4.79
N GLY A 69 6.20 6.46 5.10
CA GLY A 69 4.95 6.22 4.40
C GLY A 69 4.88 6.88 3.03
N PHE A 70 3.78 6.64 2.31
CA PHE A 70 3.62 7.03 0.92
C PHE A 70 2.44 7.99 0.71
N ILE A 71 2.48 8.70 -0.41
CA ILE A 71 1.42 9.55 -0.95
C ILE A 71 0.99 9.04 -2.34
N TYR A 72 -0.11 9.56 -2.87
CA TYR A 72 -0.75 9.04 -4.08
C TYR A 72 0.09 9.22 -5.36
N PHE A 73 0.61 10.42 -5.59
CA PHE A 73 1.62 10.72 -6.61
C PHE A 73 2.47 11.93 -6.17
N PRO A 74 3.63 12.18 -6.79
CA PRO A 74 4.50 13.28 -6.38
C PRO A 74 3.77 14.62 -6.33
N GLY A 75 3.66 15.20 -5.14
CA GLY A 75 2.95 16.46 -4.91
C GLY A 75 1.48 16.33 -4.50
N LYS A 76 0.91 15.11 -4.39
CA LYS A 76 -0.50 14.93 -4.01
C LYS A 76 -0.70 13.77 -3.03
N SER A 77 -1.31 14.04 -1.90
CA SER A 77 -1.82 13.03 -0.98
C SER A 77 -3.35 13.08 -0.89
N MET A 78 -3.99 11.91 -0.86
CA MET A 78 -5.44 11.81 -0.62
C MET A 78 -5.79 12.00 0.85
N ALA A 79 -4.80 11.90 1.76
CA ALA A 79 -4.93 12.23 3.17
C ALA A 79 -4.70 13.73 3.46
N GLY A 80 -4.48 14.54 2.42
CA GLY A 80 -4.29 15.97 2.54
C GLY A 80 -2.88 16.38 3.00
N VAL A 81 -2.81 17.52 3.67
CA VAL A 81 -1.59 18.14 4.14
C VAL A 81 -1.55 18.23 5.66
N ALA A 82 -0.34 18.32 6.22
CA ALA A 82 -0.08 18.66 7.61
C ALA A 82 0.99 19.77 7.67
N LYS A 83 1.15 20.40 8.83
CA LYS A 83 2.30 21.23 9.11
C LYS A 83 3.34 20.39 9.84
N ASP A 84 4.59 20.41 9.37
CA ASP A 84 5.71 19.81 10.11
C ASP A 84 6.09 20.71 11.32
N ALA A 85 7.00 20.23 12.14
CA ALA A 85 7.45 20.93 13.34
C ALA A 85 8.02 22.34 13.05
N ASN A 86 8.42 22.60 11.79
CA ASN A 86 8.95 23.89 11.35
C ASN A 86 7.87 24.75 10.64
N GLY A 87 6.60 24.35 10.70
CA GLY A 87 5.48 25.04 10.06
C GLY A 87 5.42 24.89 8.53
N ARG A 88 6.29 24.05 7.91
CA ARG A 88 6.26 23.79 6.47
C ARG A 88 5.13 22.83 6.13
N THR A 89 4.56 23.01 4.94
CA THR A 89 3.54 22.09 4.45
C THR A 89 4.18 20.77 4.05
N ALA A 90 3.71 19.70 4.67
CA ALA A 90 4.05 18.31 4.36
C ALA A 90 2.82 17.58 3.79
N LEU A 91 3.04 16.62 2.91
CA LEU A 91 1.98 15.73 2.42
C LEU A 91 1.85 14.52 3.35
N ARG A 92 0.63 14.25 3.82
CA ARG A 92 0.38 13.16 4.77
C ARG A 92 0.50 11.79 4.11
N SER A 93 1.27 10.93 4.72
CA SER A 93 1.28 9.50 4.41
C SER A 93 -0.03 8.84 4.84
N TYR A 94 -0.47 7.78 4.15
CA TYR A 94 -1.67 7.03 4.55
C TYR A 94 -1.57 5.53 4.25
N GLY A 95 -2.42 4.74 4.93
CA GLY A 95 -2.29 3.29 5.03
C GLY A 95 -2.30 2.54 3.70
N SER A 96 -3.38 2.61 2.93
CA SER A 96 -3.51 1.84 1.70
C SER A 96 -2.40 2.13 0.69
N ILE A 97 -2.04 3.43 0.50
CA ILE A 97 -0.97 3.78 -0.45
C ILE A 97 0.43 3.38 0.04
N SER A 98 0.63 3.30 1.35
CA SER A 98 1.90 2.84 1.92
C SER A 98 2.08 1.34 1.71
N TYR A 99 1.01 0.53 1.81
CA TYR A 99 1.07 -0.87 1.38
C TYR A 99 1.26 -1.01 -0.13
N ALA A 100 0.65 -0.13 -0.94
CA ALA A 100 0.90 -0.09 -2.38
C ALA A 100 2.36 0.20 -2.71
N GLY A 101 2.99 1.14 -2.00
CA GLY A 101 4.42 1.45 -2.15
C GLY A 101 5.32 0.28 -1.77
N MET A 102 5.03 -0.40 -0.65
CA MET A 102 5.75 -1.60 -0.21
C MET A 102 5.65 -2.73 -1.25
N LEU A 103 4.45 -2.99 -1.78
CA LEU A 103 4.22 -3.96 -2.86
C LEU A 103 4.97 -3.58 -4.14
N SER A 104 4.96 -2.29 -4.52
CA SER A 104 5.66 -1.81 -5.69
C SER A 104 7.16 -2.04 -5.59
N TYR A 105 7.75 -1.83 -4.41
CA TYR A 105 9.16 -2.17 -4.17
C TYR A 105 9.43 -3.67 -4.26
N ALA A 106 8.51 -4.50 -3.74
CA ALA A 106 8.64 -5.96 -3.83
C ALA A 106 8.61 -6.44 -5.29
N TYR A 107 7.67 -5.94 -6.10
CA TYR A 107 7.60 -6.28 -7.54
C TYR A 107 8.78 -5.72 -8.33
N ALA A 108 9.32 -4.57 -7.94
CA ALA A 108 10.57 -4.05 -8.48
C ALA A 108 11.82 -4.74 -7.90
N GLN A 109 11.65 -5.79 -7.09
CA GLN A 109 12.70 -6.64 -6.53
C GLN A 109 13.71 -5.91 -5.63
N LEU A 110 13.30 -4.87 -4.90
CA LEU A 110 14.13 -4.28 -3.87
C LEU A 110 14.29 -5.27 -2.71
N ASP A 111 15.50 -5.36 -2.19
CA ASP A 111 15.81 -6.18 -1.03
C ASP A 111 15.12 -5.67 0.24
N LYS A 112 14.74 -6.58 1.14
CA LYS A 112 14.14 -6.22 2.43
C LYS A 112 15.05 -5.35 3.30
N SER A 113 16.36 -5.40 3.09
CA SER A 113 17.34 -4.58 3.80
C SER A 113 17.47 -3.16 3.24
N ASP A 114 16.90 -2.87 2.07
CA ASP A 114 16.90 -1.53 1.47
C ASP A 114 16.29 -0.50 2.43
N PRO A 115 16.94 0.64 2.66
CA PRO A 115 16.44 1.66 3.59
C PRO A 115 15.01 2.14 3.30
N ARG A 116 14.59 2.16 2.02
CA ARG A 116 13.24 2.56 1.59
C ARG A 116 12.20 1.52 2.02
N VAL A 117 12.53 0.24 1.88
CA VAL A 117 11.67 -0.88 2.29
C VAL A 117 11.56 -0.94 3.82
N LYS A 118 12.67 -0.77 4.53
CA LYS A 118 12.68 -0.68 6.00
C LYS A 118 11.82 0.48 6.50
N ALA A 119 11.98 1.67 5.92
CA ALA A 119 11.25 2.86 6.35
C ALA A 119 9.73 2.71 6.17
N VAL A 120 9.26 2.16 5.04
CA VAL A 120 7.81 1.94 4.86
C VAL A 120 7.29 0.85 5.80
N ARG A 121 8.06 -0.21 6.03
CA ARG A 121 7.68 -1.25 7.00
C ARG A 121 7.55 -0.69 8.41
N GLU A 122 8.49 0.12 8.87
CA GLU A 122 8.44 0.78 10.18
C GLU A 122 7.20 1.66 10.30
N TRP A 123 6.89 2.46 9.26
CA TRP A 123 5.69 3.30 9.24
C TRP A 123 4.41 2.46 9.30
N LEU A 124 4.32 1.37 8.53
CA LEU A 124 3.15 0.48 8.50
C LEU A 124 2.94 -0.24 9.85
N ILE A 125 4.00 -0.69 10.49
CA ILE A 125 3.93 -1.32 11.82
C ILE A 125 3.48 -0.31 12.88
N LYS A 126 4.04 0.90 12.85
CA LYS A 126 3.66 1.98 13.77
C LYS A 126 2.18 2.35 13.66
N ASN A 127 1.63 2.31 12.46
CA ASN A 127 0.26 2.71 12.16
C ASN A 127 -0.69 1.52 11.95
N TYR A 128 -0.29 0.30 12.37
CA TYR A 128 -1.12 -0.87 12.19
C TYR A 128 -2.44 -0.77 12.94
N THR A 129 -3.53 -0.92 12.22
CA THR A 129 -4.89 -1.00 12.75
C THR A 129 -5.81 -1.72 11.77
N LEU A 130 -6.88 -2.33 12.28
CA LEU A 130 -7.98 -2.88 11.47
C LEU A 130 -9.28 -2.07 11.62
N GLU A 131 -9.23 -0.93 12.32
CA GLU A 131 -10.42 -0.10 12.55
C GLU A 131 -10.59 0.99 11.48
N GLU A 132 -9.49 1.37 10.84
CA GLU A 132 -9.48 2.40 9.80
C GLU A 132 -8.34 2.19 8.80
N ASN A 133 -8.42 2.86 7.66
CA ASN A 133 -7.29 3.09 6.78
C ASN A 133 -6.48 4.26 7.37
N PRO A 134 -5.28 4.04 7.93
CA PRO A 134 -4.51 5.05 8.64
C PRO A 134 -4.43 6.38 7.89
N ALA A 135 -4.73 7.48 8.57
CA ALA A 135 -4.86 8.84 8.07
C ALA A 135 -6.02 9.10 7.06
N MET A 136 -6.86 8.09 6.78
CA MET A 136 -8.03 8.20 5.89
C MET A 136 -9.35 7.84 6.58
N GLY A 137 -9.31 7.37 7.83
CA GLY A 137 -10.49 6.89 8.53
C GLY A 137 -11.14 5.70 7.80
N ALA A 138 -12.45 5.72 7.63
CA ALA A 138 -13.18 4.65 6.96
C ALA A 138 -13.00 4.62 5.43
N GLN A 139 -12.38 5.64 4.82
CA GLN A 139 -12.27 5.75 3.37
C GLN A 139 -11.29 4.72 2.81
N GLY A 140 -11.75 3.87 1.90
CA GLY A 140 -10.92 2.84 1.28
C GLY A 140 -10.46 1.76 2.26
N LEU A 141 -11.25 1.42 3.26
CA LEU A 141 -10.90 0.48 4.33
C LEU A 141 -10.71 -0.95 3.80
N TYR A 142 -11.59 -1.41 2.91
CA TYR A 142 -11.47 -2.76 2.36
C TYR A 142 -10.37 -2.87 1.31
N TYR A 143 -10.12 -1.79 0.56
CA TYR A 143 -8.94 -1.69 -0.30
C TYR A 143 -7.65 -1.70 0.52
N TYR A 144 -7.62 -1.04 1.68
CA TYR A 144 -6.51 -1.11 2.62
C TYR A 144 -6.27 -2.55 3.13
N TYR A 145 -7.32 -3.30 3.51
CA TYR A 145 -7.18 -4.71 3.90
C TYR A 145 -6.62 -5.57 2.77
N TYR A 146 -7.13 -5.38 1.56
CA TYR A 146 -6.64 -6.08 0.38
C TYR A 146 -5.15 -5.85 0.13
N LEU A 147 -4.71 -4.59 0.13
CA LEU A 147 -3.30 -4.25 -0.08
C LEU A 147 -2.41 -4.71 1.08
N MET A 148 -2.88 -4.59 2.32
CA MET A 148 -2.19 -5.09 3.51
C MET A 148 -1.93 -6.59 3.39
N THR A 149 -2.96 -7.36 3.05
CA THR A 149 -2.85 -8.82 2.90
C THR A 149 -1.83 -9.19 1.83
N LYS A 150 -1.89 -8.56 0.66
CA LYS A 150 -0.93 -8.81 -0.43
C LYS A 150 0.49 -8.47 0.00
N ALA A 151 0.69 -7.28 0.58
CA ALA A 151 2.00 -6.80 0.96
C ALA A 151 2.65 -7.67 2.03
N LEU A 152 1.94 -8.00 3.09
CA LEU A 152 2.47 -8.82 4.19
C LEU A 152 2.70 -10.28 3.77
N THR A 153 1.87 -10.81 2.86
CA THR A 153 2.08 -12.16 2.28
C THR A 153 3.35 -12.19 1.43
N ILE A 154 3.55 -11.22 0.52
CA ILE A 154 4.76 -11.15 -0.33
C ILE A 154 6.00 -10.86 0.52
N TYR A 155 5.86 -10.01 1.54
CA TYR A 155 6.95 -9.73 2.47
C TYR A 155 7.32 -10.97 3.31
N GLY A 156 6.42 -11.94 3.46
CA GLY A 156 6.66 -13.20 4.17
C GLY A 156 6.84 -12.99 5.68
N THR A 157 5.89 -12.28 6.31
CA THR A 157 5.84 -12.16 7.76
C THR A 157 4.46 -12.56 8.27
N ASP A 158 4.42 -13.40 9.28
CA ASP A 158 3.18 -13.88 9.89
C ASP A 158 2.84 -13.10 11.16
N MET A 159 3.86 -12.61 11.85
CA MET A 159 3.71 -11.83 13.07
C MET A 159 4.26 -10.43 12.90
N LEU A 160 3.49 -9.45 13.37
CA LEU A 160 3.94 -8.06 13.50
C LEU A 160 4.29 -7.77 14.96
N GLU A 161 5.45 -7.19 15.20
CA GLU A 161 5.82 -6.67 16.52
C GLU A 161 5.61 -5.15 16.51
N LEU A 162 4.60 -4.72 17.24
CA LEU A 162 4.22 -3.31 17.33
C LEU A 162 5.18 -2.53 18.23
N PRO A 163 5.23 -1.18 18.14
CA PRO A 163 6.16 -0.36 18.93
C PRO A 163 6.02 -0.53 20.45
N ASN A 164 4.87 -0.98 20.93
CA ASN A 164 4.62 -1.28 22.34
C ASN A 164 5.04 -2.70 22.77
N GLY A 165 5.71 -3.46 21.90
CA GLY A 165 6.13 -4.84 22.11
C GLY A 165 5.04 -5.89 21.92
N LYS A 166 3.80 -5.49 21.60
CA LYS A 166 2.71 -6.44 21.32
C LYS A 166 2.99 -7.17 20.01
N LYS A 167 2.94 -8.50 20.03
CA LYS A 167 2.97 -9.34 18.84
C LYS A 167 1.55 -9.58 18.34
N VAL A 168 1.35 -9.40 17.03
CA VAL A 168 0.05 -9.48 16.35
C VAL A 168 0.14 -10.52 15.23
N ASP A 169 -0.73 -11.51 15.29
CA ASP A 169 -1.02 -12.39 14.16
C ASP A 169 -2.00 -11.67 13.23
N TRP A 170 -1.46 -10.94 12.26
CA TRP A 170 -2.26 -10.11 11.36
C TRP A 170 -3.21 -10.94 10.48
N ARG A 171 -2.85 -12.20 10.14
CA ARG A 171 -3.70 -13.10 9.34
C ARG A 171 -4.96 -13.46 10.11
N LYS A 172 -4.77 -13.92 11.34
CA LYS A 172 -5.88 -14.27 12.23
C LYS A 172 -6.75 -13.08 12.54
N ASP A 173 -6.15 -11.95 12.90
CA ASP A 173 -6.90 -10.75 13.28
C ASP A 173 -7.72 -10.21 12.10
N LEU A 174 -7.14 -10.16 10.89
CA LEU A 174 -7.87 -9.71 9.70
C LEU A 174 -8.94 -10.71 9.28
N ALA A 175 -8.68 -12.02 9.34
CA ALA A 175 -9.70 -13.03 9.02
C ALA A 175 -10.92 -12.89 9.95
N LEU A 176 -10.69 -12.76 11.26
CA LEU A 176 -11.77 -12.55 12.24
C LEU A 176 -12.53 -11.24 11.99
N LYS A 177 -11.79 -10.15 11.64
CA LYS A 177 -12.41 -8.87 11.30
C LYS A 177 -13.30 -8.96 10.06
N LEU A 178 -12.83 -9.62 9.00
CA LEU A 178 -13.62 -9.81 7.79
C LEU A 178 -14.84 -10.71 8.05
N MET A 179 -14.66 -11.84 8.75
CA MET A 179 -15.78 -12.72 9.10
C MET A 179 -16.85 -11.99 9.93
N GLY A 180 -16.43 -11.19 10.91
CA GLY A 180 -17.34 -10.40 11.74
C GLY A 180 -18.08 -9.28 10.99
N ASN A 181 -17.57 -8.85 9.84
CA ASN A 181 -18.17 -7.79 9.00
C ASN A 181 -19.03 -8.35 7.85
N GLN A 182 -19.11 -9.67 7.70
CA GLN A 182 -19.91 -10.28 6.63
C GLN A 182 -21.40 -10.05 6.88
N ALA A 183 -22.12 -9.60 5.86
CA ALA A 183 -23.57 -9.46 5.91
C ALA A 183 -24.26 -10.83 5.82
N GLN A 184 -25.54 -10.90 6.20
CA GLN A 184 -26.33 -12.15 6.17
C GLN A 184 -26.44 -12.77 4.76
N ASP A 185 -26.38 -11.94 3.72
CA ASP A 185 -26.39 -12.39 2.32
C ASP A 185 -25.01 -12.87 1.82
N GLY A 186 -24.03 -12.96 2.71
CA GLY A 186 -22.67 -13.37 2.39
C GLY A 186 -21.77 -12.29 1.78
N SER A 187 -22.30 -11.08 1.56
CA SER A 187 -21.55 -9.98 0.98
C SER A 187 -20.82 -9.12 2.02
N TRP A 188 -19.96 -8.23 1.54
CA TRP A 188 -19.35 -7.14 2.33
C TRP A 188 -19.64 -5.80 1.68
N VAL A 189 -19.67 -4.76 2.49
CA VAL A 189 -19.82 -3.36 2.08
C VAL A 189 -19.23 -2.45 3.15
N ASN A 190 -18.63 -1.33 2.74
CA ASN A 190 -18.21 -0.31 3.68
C ASN A 190 -19.39 0.59 4.04
N GLN A 191 -20.00 0.32 5.18
CA GLN A 191 -21.16 1.09 5.65
C GLN A 191 -20.81 2.51 6.11
N LYS A 192 -19.52 2.80 6.36
CA LYS A 192 -19.06 4.08 6.91
C LYS A 192 -18.56 5.04 5.83
N SER A 193 -18.27 4.56 4.61
CA SER A 193 -17.78 5.39 3.51
C SER A 193 -18.09 4.77 2.16
N ALA A 194 -18.73 5.56 1.28
CA ALA A 194 -18.96 5.19 -0.12
C ALA A 194 -17.80 5.58 -1.05
N ARG A 195 -16.77 6.23 -0.51
CA ARG A 195 -15.65 6.72 -1.33
C ARG A 195 -14.94 5.55 -2.02
N TRP A 196 -14.55 5.79 -3.27
CA TRP A 196 -13.91 4.80 -4.14
C TRP A 196 -14.74 3.53 -4.34
N TRP A 197 -16.05 3.69 -4.42
CA TRP A 197 -17.02 2.62 -4.72
C TRP A 197 -17.13 1.56 -3.61
N GLU A 198 -16.68 1.83 -2.40
CA GLU A 198 -16.80 0.87 -1.29
C GLU A 198 -18.23 0.73 -0.74
N SER A 199 -19.21 1.47 -1.30
CA SER A 199 -20.64 1.18 -1.16
C SER A 199 -21.13 0.04 -2.07
N GLU A 200 -20.32 -0.36 -3.05
CA GLU A 200 -20.67 -1.39 -4.03
C GLU A 200 -20.29 -2.78 -3.51
N LYS A 201 -21.32 -3.56 -3.11
CA LYS A 201 -21.13 -4.92 -2.58
C LYS A 201 -20.24 -5.82 -3.43
N PRO A 202 -20.36 -5.89 -4.78
CA PRO A 202 -19.51 -6.76 -5.59
C PRO A 202 -18.03 -6.43 -5.42
N LEU A 203 -17.65 -5.15 -5.42
CA LEU A 203 -16.26 -4.72 -5.29
C LEU A 203 -15.68 -5.08 -3.91
N VAL A 204 -16.42 -4.73 -2.86
CA VAL A 204 -15.95 -4.96 -1.47
C VAL A 204 -15.91 -6.45 -1.14
N THR A 205 -16.86 -7.21 -1.67
CA THR A 205 -16.86 -8.67 -1.55
C THR A 205 -15.64 -9.29 -2.26
N ALA A 206 -15.29 -8.80 -3.45
CA ALA A 206 -14.09 -9.25 -4.14
C ALA A 206 -12.81 -8.97 -3.33
N TYR A 207 -12.64 -7.77 -2.77
CA TYR A 207 -11.50 -7.46 -1.90
C TYR A 207 -11.43 -8.37 -0.68
N SER A 208 -12.57 -8.62 -0.03
CA SER A 208 -12.67 -9.49 1.15
C SER A 208 -12.31 -10.94 0.83
N LEU A 209 -12.86 -11.49 -0.25
CA LEU A 209 -12.60 -12.87 -0.67
C LEU A 209 -11.15 -13.09 -1.11
N ILE A 210 -10.55 -12.14 -1.84
CA ILE A 210 -9.14 -12.22 -2.21
C ILE A 210 -8.27 -12.19 -0.95
N SER A 211 -8.57 -11.32 0.00
CA SER A 211 -7.85 -11.26 1.28
C SER A 211 -7.94 -12.56 2.05
N LEU A 212 -9.13 -13.12 2.22
CA LEU A 212 -9.34 -14.41 2.89
C LEU A 212 -8.64 -15.57 2.16
N SER A 213 -8.68 -15.59 0.83
CA SER A 213 -7.97 -16.59 0.01
C SER A 213 -6.46 -16.53 0.21
N LEU A 214 -5.87 -15.34 0.25
CA LEU A 214 -4.43 -15.17 0.49
C LEU A 214 -4.03 -15.55 1.92
N ILE A 215 -4.87 -15.24 2.90
CA ILE A 215 -4.66 -15.66 4.29
C ILE A 215 -4.68 -17.18 4.40
N HIS A 216 -5.66 -17.85 3.79
CA HIS A 216 -5.80 -19.30 3.81
C HIS A 216 -4.61 -20.02 3.15
N ARG A 217 -4.11 -19.52 2.02
CA ARG A 217 -2.96 -20.13 1.31
C ARG A 217 -1.63 -19.94 2.01
N GLY A 218 -1.53 -19.01 2.95
CA GLY A 218 -0.32 -18.75 3.71
C GLY A 218 -0.23 -19.48 5.05
N GLN A 219 -1.17 -20.42 5.29
CA GLN A 219 -1.18 -21.30 6.49
C GLN A 219 -0.39 -22.57 6.26
#